data_c7f8d466e8bc9de9e6ecf6a54941f215
#
_entry.id   c7f8d466e8bc9de9e6ecf6a54941f215
#
_cell.length_a   1.000
_cell.length_b   1.000
_cell.length_c   1.000
_cell.angle_alpha   90.00
_cell.angle_beta   90.00
_cell.angle_gamma   90.00
#
_symmetry.space_group_name_H-M   'P 1'
#
loop_
_entity.id
_entity.type
_entity.pdbx_description
1 polymer ?
#
loop_
_entity_poly.entity_id
_entity_poly.type
_entity_poly.pdbx_seq_one_letter_code
_entity_poly.pdbx_strand_id
1 'polypeptide(L)'
;MQDIPVVTSPMQPLIAIIGGTGLTELEGPELTQTHDINTALGKPSSLIQEGTWNGQRVLFLARHGHPHAVPPHKVNYRANILALQQLGATHIVAVNAVGGIHSEMVSGRIAVPHQIVDYTYGRENTFFDGDFRPLDHIDLTHPYDETLRQALLVAGKQAGLSVSDFGVYAATQGPRLETIAEIVRLERDGCDLVGMTGMPEAALARELNIPYASICLVVNPAAGKSDGEITMDEIRAVIGTGMGQVRDMLGALLEKFAQS
;
A
#
# COMPACT_ATOMS: atom_id res chain seq x y z
N MET A 1 -34.83 37.31 6.90
CA MET A 1 -33.65 36.56 6.46
C MET A 1 -33.95 35.12 6.71
N GLN A 2 -34.23 34.35 5.65
CA GLN A 2 -34.46 32.92 5.77
C GLN A 2 -33.10 32.25 5.70
N ASP A 3 -32.76 31.52 6.75
CA ASP A 3 -31.58 30.67 6.81
C ASP A 3 -31.75 29.55 5.77
N ILE A 4 -30.94 29.57 4.72
CA ILE A 4 -30.83 28.47 3.75
C ILE A 4 -29.98 27.41 4.45
N PRO A 5 -30.51 26.20 4.71
CA PRO A 5 -29.71 25.12 5.23
C PRO A 5 -28.65 24.73 4.21
N VAL A 6 -27.38 24.95 4.55
CA VAL A 6 -26.25 24.37 3.79
C VAL A 6 -26.27 22.86 4.05
N VAL A 7 -26.95 22.12 3.18
CA VAL A 7 -26.83 20.67 3.13
C VAL A 7 -25.50 20.36 2.49
N THR A 8 -24.44 20.29 3.29
CA THR A 8 -23.20 19.62 2.86
C THR A 8 -23.50 18.14 2.86
N SER A 9 -23.87 17.60 1.69
CA SER A 9 -23.82 16.15 1.50
C SER A 9 -22.43 15.68 1.91
N PRO A 10 -22.30 14.64 2.76
CA PRO A 10 -20.98 14.10 3.07
C PRO A 10 -20.30 13.75 1.74
N MET A 11 -19.11 14.29 1.52
CA MET A 11 -18.32 13.93 0.32
C MET A 11 -18.11 12.42 0.35
N GLN A 12 -18.55 11.74 -0.71
CA GLN A 12 -18.31 10.30 -0.82
C GLN A 12 -16.81 10.00 -0.71
N PRO A 13 -16.41 8.97 0.03
CA PRO A 13 -15.02 8.60 0.14
C PRO A 13 -14.40 8.39 -1.24
N LEU A 14 -13.16 8.85 -1.43
CA LEU A 14 -12.37 8.57 -2.62
C LEU A 14 -11.18 7.69 -2.21
N ILE A 15 -11.23 6.44 -2.62
CA ILE A 15 -10.24 5.45 -2.24
C ILE A 15 -9.11 5.45 -3.27
N ALA A 16 -7.88 5.68 -2.83
CA ALA A 16 -6.70 5.51 -3.66
C ALA A 16 -6.08 4.12 -3.43
N ILE A 17 -5.81 3.40 -4.50
CA ILE A 17 -5.11 2.12 -4.51
C ILE A 17 -3.71 2.35 -5.07
N ILE A 18 -2.68 2.03 -4.27
CA ILE A 18 -1.29 2.05 -4.73
C ILE A 18 -0.89 0.63 -5.06
N GLY A 19 -0.79 0.31 -6.37
CA GLY A 19 -0.40 -1.00 -6.87
C GLY A 19 1.11 -1.23 -6.79
N GLY A 20 1.51 -2.34 -6.20
CA GLY A 20 2.89 -2.85 -6.19
C GLY A 20 3.15 -3.84 -7.33
N THR A 21 4.17 -4.69 -7.13
CA THR A 21 4.50 -5.78 -8.06
C THR A 21 3.31 -6.71 -8.26
N GLY A 22 2.94 -6.96 -9.50
CA GLY A 22 1.78 -7.78 -9.87
C GLY A 22 0.45 -7.02 -9.99
N LEU A 23 0.40 -5.75 -9.59
CA LEU A 23 -0.75 -4.87 -9.77
C LEU A 23 -0.29 -3.57 -10.44
N THR A 24 0.09 -3.65 -11.71
CA THR A 24 0.53 -2.51 -12.54
C THR A 24 -0.62 -1.85 -13.30
N GLU A 25 -1.72 -2.58 -13.44
CA GLU A 25 -3.00 -2.14 -13.97
C GLU A 25 -4.10 -2.62 -13.04
N LEU A 26 -5.12 -1.82 -12.85
CA LEU A 26 -6.27 -2.20 -12.05
C LEU A 26 -7.34 -2.79 -12.97
N GLU A 27 -7.48 -4.11 -12.95
CA GLU A 27 -8.60 -4.79 -13.57
C GLU A 27 -9.80 -4.77 -12.63
N GLY A 28 -10.96 -4.39 -13.13
CA GLY A 28 -12.21 -4.35 -12.38
C GLY A 28 -12.93 -3.01 -12.45
N PRO A 29 -12.27 -1.84 -12.27
CA PRO A 29 -12.94 -0.56 -12.41
C PRO A 29 -13.23 -0.20 -13.87
N GLU A 30 -14.34 0.46 -14.06
CA GLU A 30 -14.62 1.20 -15.29
C GLU A 30 -13.82 2.52 -15.22
N LEU A 31 -12.75 2.60 -16.04
CA LEU A 31 -11.87 3.77 -16.07
C LEU A 31 -12.59 4.94 -16.74
N THR A 32 -12.55 6.10 -16.08
CA THR A 32 -13.23 7.33 -16.54
C THR A 32 -12.25 8.42 -16.93
N GLN A 33 -11.11 8.52 -16.27
CA GLN A 33 -10.14 9.60 -16.47
C GLN A 33 -8.71 9.15 -16.15
N THR A 34 -7.75 9.83 -16.78
CA THR A 34 -6.32 9.70 -16.47
C THR A 34 -5.75 11.07 -16.14
N HIS A 35 -5.00 11.16 -15.04
CA HIS A 35 -4.42 12.39 -14.54
C HIS A 35 -2.90 12.39 -14.73
N ASP A 36 -2.36 13.39 -15.45
CA ASP A 36 -0.91 13.70 -15.48
C ASP A 36 -0.64 14.83 -14.49
N ILE A 37 -0.29 14.44 -13.27
CA ILE A 37 -0.04 15.38 -12.17
C ILE A 37 1.46 15.71 -12.10
N ASN A 38 1.76 16.99 -11.95
CA ASN A 38 3.09 17.46 -11.61
C ASN A 38 3.01 18.19 -10.26
N THR A 39 3.45 17.54 -9.20
CA THR A 39 3.42 18.12 -7.86
C THR A 39 4.58 19.07 -7.63
N ALA A 40 4.53 19.87 -6.58
CA ALA A 40 5.67 20.72 -6.15
C ALA A 40 6.94 19.88 -5.80
N LEU A 41 6.78 18.56 -5.57
CA LEU A 41 7.87 17.63 -5.26
C LEU A 41 8.21 16.70 -6.43
N GLY A 42 7.77 17.06 -7.65
CA GLY A 42 8.00 16.33 -8.89
C GLY A 42 6.83 15.45 -9.31
N LYS A 43 7.06 14.60 -10.29
CA LYS A 43 6.04 13.71 -10.85
C LYS A 43 5.87 12.44 -10.01
N PRO A 44 4.64 11.91 -9.89
CA PRO A 44 4.37 10.55 -9.41
C PRO A 44 5.03 9.50 -10.31
N SER A 45 5.10 8.27 -9.80
CA SER A 45 5.70 7.13 -10.50
C SER A 45 4.99 6.77 -11.81
N SER A 46 3.70 7.05 -11.92
CA SER A 46 2.87 6.82 -13.10
C SER A 46 1.80 7.89 -13.25
N LEU A 47 1.14 7.92 -14.39
CA LEU A 47 -0.17 8.56 -14.49
C LEU A 47 -1.12 7.95 -13.46
N ILE A 48 -2.01 8.75 -12.89
CA ILE A 48 -3.01 8.28 -11.94
C ILE A 48 -4.31 8.04 -12.72
N GLN A 49 -4.81 6.82 -12.65
CA GLN A 49 -6.08 6.44 -13.27
C GLN A 49 -7.22 6.67 -12.28
N GLU A 50 -8.33 7.21 -12.76
CA GLU A 50 -9.57 7.34 -12.00
C GLU A 50 -10.65 6.51 -12.67
N GLY A 51 -11.48 5.87 -11.86
CA GLY A 51 -12.58 5.05 -12.34
C GLY A 51 -13.64 4.79 -11.28
N THR A 52 -14.59 3.94 -11.62
CA THR A 52 -15.63 3.46 -10.71
C THR A 52 -15.54 1.95 -10.59
N TRP A 53 -15.53 1.44 -9.37
CA TRP A 53 -15.52 0.01 -9.07
C TRP A 53 -16.57 -0.30 -8.02
N ASN A 54 -17.51 -1.19 -8.35
CA ASN A 54 -18.68 -1.52 -7.50
C ASN A 54 -19.42 -0.27 -6.99
N GLY A 55 -19.58 0.75 -7.85
CA GLY A 55 -20.25 2.00 -7.50
C GLY A 55 -19.40 3.02 -6.72
N GLN A 56 -18.21 2.65 -6.29
CA GLN A 56 -17.27 3.50 -5.56
C GLN A 56 -16.26 4.14 -6.51
N ARG A 57 -16.05 5.47 -6.39
CA ARG A 57 -14.95 6.15 -7.09
C ARG A 57 -13.60 5.71 -6.52
N VAL A 58 -12.65 5.44 -7.41
CA VAL A 58 -11.32 4.99 -7.05
C VAL A 58 -10.24 5.72 -7.85
N LEU A 59 -9.08 5.90 -7.22
CA LEU A 59 -7.84 6.29 -7.88
C LEU A 59 -6.89 5.09 -7.88
N PHE A 60 -6.12 4.94 -8.93
CA PHE A 60 -5.07 3.93 -9.04
C PHE A 60 -3.75 4.55 -9.44
N LEU A 61 -2.68 4.19 -8.71
CA LEU A 61 -1.31 4.59 -8.98
C LEU A 61 -0.40 3.36 -9.01
N ALA A 62 0.31 3.13 -10.11
CA ALA A 62 1.34 2.10 -10.21
C ALA A 62 2.64 2.61 -9.55
N ARG A 63 2.96 2.12 -8.35
CA ARG A 63 4.10 2.56 -7.52
C ARG A 63 5.44 2.49 -8.25
N HIS A 64 5.63 1.48 -9.05
CA HIS A 64 6.88 1.23 -9.79
C HIS A 64 6.86 1.70 -11.24
N GLY A 65 5.86 2.52 -11.59
CA GLY A 65 5.66 2.98 -12.96
C GLY A 65 4.94 1.96 -13.86
N HIS A 66 4.59 2.44 -15.06
CA HIS A 66 4.08 1.57 -16.12
C HIS A 66 4.84 1.91 -17.42
N PRO A 67 5.66 0.97 -17.97
CA PRO A 67 5.96 -0.36 -17.45
C PRO A 67 6.70 -0.32 -16.09
N HIS A 68 6.68 -1.45 -15.37
CA HIS A 68 7.32 -1.59 -14.05
C HIS A 68 8.84 -1.42 -14.15
N ALA A 69 9.34 -0.20 -13.96
CA ALA A 69 10.74 0.16 -14.21
C ALA A 69 11.38 0.95 -13.05
N VAL A 70 10.59 1.48 -12.11
CA VAL A 70 11.11 2.30 -11.01
C VAL A 70 11.46 1.39 -9.82
N PRO A 71 12.75 1.25 -9.45
CA PRO A 71 13.14 0.43 -8.31
C PRO A 71 12.70 1.07 -6.98
N PRO A 72 12.52 0.30 -5.89
CA PRO A 72 11.95 0.76 -4.63
C PRO A 72 12.61 2.01 -4.05
N HIS A 73 13.94 2.09 -4.10
CA HIS A 73 14.72 3.22 -3.57
C HIS A 73 14.72 4.47 -4.45
N LYS A 74 14.13 4.41 -5.65
CA LYS A 74 14.01 5.53 -6.60
C LYS A 74 12.57 6.02 -6.78
N VAL A 75 11.61 5.36 -6.14
CA VAL A 75 10.21 5.82 -6.14
C VAL A 75 10.15 7.19 -5.48
N ASN A 76 9.49 8.14 -6.15
CA ASN A 76 9.18 9.43 -5.55
C ASN A 76 7.92 9.31 -4.68
N TYR A 77 8.08 8.76 -3.47
CA TYR A 77 6.99 8.53 -2.53
C TYR A 77 6.27 9.83 -2.16
N ARG A 78 7.01 10.94 -1.99
CA ARG A 78 6.43 12.25 -1.68
C ARG A 78 5.48 12.71 -2.80
N ALA A 79 5.92 12.64 -4.04
CA ALA A 79 5.08 13.03 -5.18
C ALA A 79 3.87 12.11 -5.32
N ASN A 80 4.02 10.79 -5.09
CA ASN A 80 2.91 9.83 -5.16
C ASN A 80 1.81 10.19 -4.16
N ILE A 81 2.14 10.34 -2.89
CA ILE A 81 1.16 10.62 -1.83
C ILE A 81 0.56 12.01 -1.99
N LEU A 82 1.39 13.02 -2.35
CA LEU A 82 0.92 14.39 -2.56
C LEU A 82 -0.05 14.49 -3.75
N ALA A 83 0.21 13.78 -4.84
CA ALA A 83 -0.68 13.75 -6.00
C ALA A 83 -2.04 13.12 -5.67
N LEU A 84 -2.04 12.02 -4.90
CA LEU A 84 -3.29 11.40 -4.45
C LEU A 84 -4.09 12.36 -3.54
N GLN A 85 -3.42 13.08 -2.63
CA GLN A 85 -4.05 14.13 -1.82
C GLN A 85 -4.67 15.23 -2.70
N GLN A 86 -3.93 15.72 -3.69
CA GLN A 86 -4.40 16.79 -4.60
C GLN A 86 -5.63 16.37 -5.42
N LEU A 87 -5.76 15.08 -5.73
CA LEU A 87 -6.94 14.51 -6.38
C LEU A 87 -8.10 14.22 -5.41
N GLY A 88 -7.91 14.49 -4.11
CA GLY A 88 -8.94 14.36 -3.10
C GLY A 88 -9.06 12.95 -2.49
N ALA A 89 -8.03 12.12 -2.59
CA ALA A 89 -8.02 10.81 -1.92
C ALA A 89 -8.28 10.98 -0.42
N THR A 90 -9.28 10.28 0.08
CA THR A 90 -9.67 10.26 1.49
C THR A 90 -9.06 9.08 2.25
N HIS A 91 -8.72 8.01 1.55
CA HIS A 91 -8.10 6.80 2.08
C HIS A 91 -7.10 6.25 1.07
N ILE A 92 -6.05 5.60 1.56
CA ILE A 92 -5.05 4.93 0.73
C ILE A 92 -4.96 3.46 1.14
N VAL A 93 -5.15 2.56 0.17
CA VAL A 93 -4.88 1.13 0.31
C VAL A 93 -3.67 0.78 -0.55
N ALA A 94 -2.59 0.37 0.09
CA ALA A 94 -1.39 -0.08 -0.59
C ALA A 94 -1.41 -1.60 -0.78
N VAL A 95 -0.98 -2.07 -1.95
CA VAL A 95 -0.78 -3.49 -2.22
C VAL A 95 0.71 -3.77 -2.33
N ASN A 96 1.19 -4.76 -1.58
CA ASN A 96 2.60 -5.12 -1.50
C ASN A 96 2.82 -6.61 -1.69
N ALA A 97 3.77 -6.97 -2.54
CA ALA A 97 4.35 -8.31 -2.59
C ALA A 97 5.48 -8.40 -1.55
N VAL A 98 5.43 -9.36 -0.65
CA VAL A 98 6.34 -9.47 0.50
C VAL A 98 6.89 -10.88 0.68
N GLY A 99 8.04 -11.00 1.34
CA GLY A 99 8.57 -12.26 1.84
C GLY A 99 8.02 -12.58 3.24
N GLY A 100 7.74 -13.85 3.50
CA GLY A 100 7.29 -14.32 4.81
C GLY A 100 8.46 -14.67 5.73
N ILE A 101 8.49 -14.08 6.93
CA ILE A 101 9.47 -14.38 8.00
C ILE A 101 8.83 -15.30 9.03
N HIS A 102 7.65 -14.94 9.55
CA HIS A 102 6.89 -15.76 10.50
C HIS A 102 6.37 -17.05 9.84
N SER A 103 6.29 -18.14 10.60
CA SER A 103 5.89 -19.45 10.08
C SER A 103 4.49 -19.52 9.48
N GLU A 104 3.56 -18.63 9.88
CA GLU A 104 2.23 -18.54 9.30
C GLU A 104 2.19 -17.70 8.01
N MET A 105 3.25 -16.94 7.72
CA MET A 105 3.36 -16.11 6.52
C MET A 105 3.91 -16.93 5.34
N VAL A 106 3.14 -17.94 4.94
CA VAL A 106 3.46 -18.83 3.83
C VAL A 106 3.10 -18.22 2.48
N SER A 107 3.72 -18.69 1.40
CA SER A 107 3.41 -18.24 0.03
C SER A 107 1.91 -18.35 -0.29
N GLY A 108 1.34 -17.29 -0.86
CA GLY A 108 -0.10 -17.16 -1.13
C GLY A 108 -0.92 -16.62 0.06
N ARG A 109 -0.34 -16.48 1.25
CA ARG A 109 -1.02 -15.85 2.37
C ARG A 109 -1.22 -14.36 2.11
N ILE A 110 -2.42 -13.86 2.40
CA ILE A 110 -2.70 -12.43 2.49
C ILE A 110 -2.64 -12.01 3.94
N ALA A 111 -1.94 -10.91 4.23
CA ALA A 111 -1.88 -10.31 5.56
C ALA A 111 -2.22 -8.82 5.50
N VAL A 112 -2.86 -8.32 6.56
CA VAL A 112 -3.09 -6.89 6.80
C VAL A 112 -2.26 -6.49 8.01
N PRO A 113 -1.03 -5.97 7.81
CA PRO A 113 -0.11 -5.70 8.90
C PRO A 113 -0.64 -4.61 9.84
N HIS A 114 -0.20 -4.66 11.10
CA HIS A 114 -0.59 -3.69 12.13
C HIS A 114 0.57 -2.79 12.56
N GLN A 115 1.83 -3.18 12.25
CA GLN A 115 3.03 -2.44 12.60
C GLN A 115 4.07 -2.48 11.47
N ILE A 116 5.02 -1.55 11.51
CA ILE A 116 6.10 -1.44 10.55
C ILE A 116 7.40 -1.04 11.24
N VAL A 117 8.51 -1.62 10.80
CA VAL A 117 9.87 -1.22 11.18
C VAL A 117 10.59 -0.71 9.94
N ASP A 118 11.18 0.47 10.01
CA ASP A 118 11.87 1.11 8.88
C ASP A 118 13.37 0.83 8.92
N TYR A 119 13.85 0.08 7.93
CA TYR A 119 15.26 -0.18 7.67
C TYR A 119 15.73 0.51 6.37
N THR A 120 14.92 1.41 5.81
CA THR A 120 15.28 2.15 4.61
C THR A 120 16.24 3.29 4.94
N TYR A 121 16.99 3.75 3.95
CA TYR A 121 17.91 4.87 4.09
C TYR A 121 18.03 5.65 2.78
N GLY A 122 18.42 6.93 2.89
CA GLY A 122 18.65 7.78 1.73
C GLY A 122 17.44 8.04 0.85
N ARG A 123 16.21 7.85 1.39
CA ARG A 123 14.97 8.20 0.74
C ARG A 123 14.47 9.55 1.23
N GLU A 124 13.81 10.29 0.36
CA GLU A 124 13.04 11.46 0.74
C GLU A 124 11.80 10.99 1.51
N ASN A 125 11.80 11.13 2.84
CA ASN A 125 10.90 10.40 3.74
C ASN A 125 9.94 11.28 4.54
N THR A 126 9.90 12.59 4.29
CA THR A 126 9.04 13.53 5.01
C THR A 126 8.65 14.71 4.14
N PHE A 127 7.49 15.31 4.42
CA PHE A 127 7.09 16.62 3.92
C PHE A 127 7.57 17.77 4.80
N PHE A 128 8.00 17.49 6.04
CA PHE A 128 8.46 18.47 7.03
C PHE A 128 9.98 18.64 6.97
N ASP A 129 10.52 18.85 5.75
CA ASP A 129 11.95 18.97 5.48
C ASP A 129 12.52 20.39 5.72
N GLY A 130 11.66 21.32 6.11
CA GLY A 130 12.03 22.72 6.33
C GLY A 130 11.88 23.59 5.08
N ASP A 131 11.98 23.01 3.89
CA ASP A 131 11.83 23.72 2.60
C ASP A 131 10.39 23.63 2.08
N PHE A 132 9.82 22.42 2.02
CA PHE A 132 8.45 22.22 1.54
C PHE A 132 7.41 22.53 2.62
N ARG A 133 7.62 22.03 3.84
CA ARG A 133 6.82 22.37 5.03
C ARG A 133 7.72 22.64 6.23
N PRO A 134 7.32 23.55 7.13
CA PRO A 134 8.00 23.75 8.42
C PRO A 134 8.12 22.43 9.18
N LEU A 135 9.22 22.30 9.97
CA LEU A 135 9.42 21.14 10.83
C LEU A 135 8.22 20.87 11.74
N ASP A 136 7.75 19.65 11.72
CA ASP A 136 6.73 19.12 12.62
C ASP A 136 7.03 17.67 12.97
N HIS A 137 6.43 17.17 14.05
CA HIS A 137 6.58 15.79 14.50
C HIS A 137 5.22 15.12 14.60
N ILE A 138 5.01 14.11 13.75
CA ILE A 138 3.77 13.32 13.78
C ILE A 138 3.88 12.17 14.78
N ASP A 139 2.75 11.79 15.38
CA ASP A 139 2.64 10.51 16.08
C ASP A 139 2.45 9.36 15.05
N LEU A 140 3.38 8.41 15.06
CA LEU A 140 3.37 7.21 14.22
C LEU A 140 3.29 5.92 15.07
N THR A 141 2.80 6.00 16.31
CA THR A 141 2.59 4.84 17.20
C THR A 141 1.77 3.76 16.50
N HIS A 142 0.76 4.18 15.73
CA HIS A 142 -0.04 3.32 14.87
C HIS A 142 0.14 3.76 13.40
N PRO A 143 1.06 3.14 12.66
CA PRO A 143 1.40 3.54 11.29
C PRO A 143 0.28 3.25 10.28
N TYR A 144 -0.58 2.29 10.59
CA TYR A 144 -1.76 1.94 9.80
C TYR A 144 -3.03 2.44 10.50
N ASP A 145 -3.99 2.94 9.72
CA ASP A 145 -5.30 3.32 10.24
C ASP A 145 -6.10 2.08 10.62
N GLU A 146 -6.47 1.97 11.89
CA GLU A 146 -7.12 0.76 12.40
C GLU A 146 -8.54 0.59 11.83
N THR A 147 -9.26 1.67 11.56
CA THR A 147 -10.60 1.60 10.96
C THR A 147 -10.52 1.03 9.55
N LEU A 148 -9.58 1.53 8.74
CA LEU A 148 -9.35 1.02 7.39
C LEU A 148 -8.80 -0.41 7.41
N ARG A 149 -7.92 -0.73 8.38
CA ARG A 149 -7.38 -2.07 8.60
C ARG A 149 -8.50 -3.08 8.89
N GLN A 150 -9.40 -2.74 9.81
CA GLN A 150 -10.57 -3.58 10.13
C GLN A 150 -11.54 -3.72 8.94
N ALA A 151 -11.71 -2.65 8.15
CA ALA A 151 -12.52 -2.73 6.93
C ALA A 151 -11.93 -3.72 5.92
N LEU A 152 -10.60 -3.75 5.76
CA LEU A 152 -9.90 -4.73 4.92
C LEU A 152 -10.09 -6.17 5.42
N LEU A 153 -9.97 -6.42 6.74
CA LEU A 153 -10.18 -7.76 7.32
C LEU A 153 -11.60 -8.26 7.09
N VAL A 154 -12.59 -7.38 7.24
CA VAL A 154 -14.00 -7.71 6.94
C VAL A 154 -14.18 -8.01 5.44
N ALA A 155 -13.59 -7.20 4.56
CA ALA A 155 -13.63 -7.41 3.11
C ALA A 155 -12.99 -8.76 2.70
N GLY A 156 -11.85 -9.10 3.30
CA GLY A 156 -11.20 -10.40 3.07
C GLY A 156 -12.10 -11.58 3.47
N LYS A 157 -12.78 -11.48 4.62
CA LYS A 157 -13.74 -12.48 5.06
C LYS A 157 -14.96 -12.58 4.12
N GLN A 158 -15.48 -11.44 3.64
CA GLN A 158 -16.58 -11.39 2.67
C GLN A 158 -16.19 -12.03 1.33
N ALA A 159 -14.94 -11.85 0.90
CA ALA A 159 -14.39 -12.51 -0.29
C ALA A 159 -14.05 -14.00 -0.07
N GLY A 160 -14.32 -14.56 1.12
CA GLY A 160 -14.04 -15.96 1.44
C GLY A 160 -12.55 -16.27 1.62
N LEU A 161 -11.74 -15.25 1.89
CA LEU A 161 -10.27 -15.38 2.02
C LEU A 161 -9.85 -15.61 3.47
N SER A 162 -8.79 -16.39 3.65
CA SER A 162 -8.08 -16.51 4.92
C SER A 162 -7.01 -15.43 4.99
N VAL A 163 -7.30 -14.34 5.71
CA VAL A 163 -6.43 -13.18 5.86
C VAL A 163 -5.83 -13.17 7.27
N SER A 164 -4.51 -12.98 7.38
CA SER A 164 -3.85 -12.75 8.67
C SER A 164 -4.12 -11.31 9.13
N ASP A 165 -4.62 -11.17 10.35
CA ASP A 165 -4.93 -9.88 10.98
C ASP A 165 -3.74 -9.28 11.74
N PHE A 166 -2.58 -9.93 11.66
CA PHE A 166 -1.32 -9.49 12.26
C PHE A 166 -0.19 -9.44 11.24
N GLY A 167 0.88 -8.79 11.60
CA GLY A 167 2.14 -8.73 10.89
C GLY A 167 2.87 -7.43 11.18
N VAL A 168 4.13 -7.54 11.58
CA VAL A 168 5.08 -6.43 11.64
C VAL A 168 5.85 -6.42 10.32
N TYR A 169 5.66 -5.37 9.53
CA TYR A 169 6.29 -5.23 8.22
C TYR A 169 7.70 -4.64 8.37
N ALA A 170 8.73 -5.36 7.96
CA ALA A 170 10.09 -4.82 7.80
C ALA A 170 10.20 -4.14 6.44
N ALA A 171 10.37 -2.82 6.40
CA ALA A 171 10.65 -2.07 5.18
C ALA A 171 12.16 -2.03 4.93
N THR A 172 12.66 -2.74 3.92
CA THR A 172 14.07 -2.76 3.54
C THR A 172 14.35 -1.90 2.32
N GLN A 173 15.62 -1.61 2.06
CA GLN A 173 16.01 -0.69 0.98
C GLN A 173 15.75 -1.26 -0.41
N GLY A 174 16.03 -2.55 -0.64
CA GLY A 174 16.06 -3.10 -1.99
C GLY A 174 17.11 -2.46 -2.91
N PRO A 175 17.14 -2.78 -4.22
CA PRO A 175 16.25 -3.73 -4.89
C PRO A 175 16.66 -5.22 -4.73
N ARG A 176 17.84 -5.51 -4.16
CA ARG A 176 18.25 -6.89 -3.87
C ARG A 176 17.38 -7.48 -2.75
N LEU A 177 17.18 -8.79 -2.80
CA LEU A 177 16.59 -9.52 -1.69
C LEU A 177 17.59 -9.60 -0.51
N GLU A 178 17.06 -9.87 0.67
CA GLU A 178 17.80 -9.95 1.91
C GLU A 178 18.69 -11.20 1.96
N THR A 179 19.77 -11.11 2.74
CA THR A 179 20.57 -12.28 3.12
C THR A 179 19.87 -13.04 4.25
N ILE A 180 20.25 -14.32 4.44
CA ILE A 180 19.78 -15.13 5.58
C ILE A 180 20.07 -14.41 6.91
N ALA A 181 21.24 -13.81 7.08
CA ALA A 181 21.63 -13.10 8.29
C ALA A 181 20.77 -11.84 8.53
N GLU A 182 20.40 -11.13 7.47
CA GLU A 182 19.46 -10.00 7.56
C GLU A 182 18.08 -10.49 8.00
N ILE A 183 17.57 -11.57 7.44
CA ILE A 183 16.26 -12.14 7.84
C ILE A 183 16.29 -12.62 9.31
N VAL A 184 17.35 -13.27 9.77
CA VAL A 184 17.52 -13.65 11.19
C VAL A 184 17.49 -12.42 12.10
N ARG A 185 18.09 -11.29 11.67
CA ARG A 185 18.03 -10.02 12.41
C ARG A 185 16.61 -9.48 12.44
N LEU A 186 15.91 -9.39 11.30
CA LEU A 186 14.54 -8.87 11.20
C LEU A 186 13.58 -9.70 12.08
N GLU A 187 13.72 -11.02 12.09
CA GLU A 187 12.93 -11.89 12.95
C GLU A 187 13.18 -11.63 14.45
N ARG A 188 14.44 -11.42 14.86
CA ARG A 188 14.79 -11.04 16.25
C ARG A 188 14.22 -9.69 16.64
N ASP A 189 14.12 -8.76 15.69
CA ASP A 189 13.52 -7.44 15.86
C ASP A 189 11.97 -7.51 15.88
N GLY A 190 11.39 -8.73 15.77
CA GLY A 190 9.95 -8.98 15.84
C GLY A 190 9.19 -8.78 14.54
N CYS A 191 9.88 -8.77 13.38
CA CYS A 191 9.23 -8.64 12.08
C CYS A 191 8.70 -9.98 11.57
N ASP A 192 7.49 -9.94 10.98
CA ASP A 192 6.78 -11.11 10.44
C ASP A 192 6.84 -11.18 8.91
N LEU A 193 6.98 -10.03 8.27
CA LEU A 193 6.98 -9.84 6.81
C LEU A 193 8.16 -8.94 6.41
N VAL A 194 8.67 -9.14 5.19
CA VAL A 194 9.68 -8.24 4.63
C VAL A 194 9.29 -7.77 3.25
N GLY A 195 9.42 -6.47 3.02
CA GLY A 195 9.17 -5.82 1.74
C GLY A 195 9.96 -4.52 1.63
N MET A 196 9.77 -3.78 0.54
CA MET A 196 10.67 -2.67 0.21
C MET A 196 9.99 -1.31 0.13
N THR A 197 8.66 -1.23 0.31
CA THR A 197 7.89 -0.04 -0.08
C THR A 197 6.95 0.52 0.97
N GLY A 198 6.74 -0.19 2.11
CA GLY A 198 5.86 0.29 3.18
C GLY A 198 6.32 1.59 3.82
N MET A 199 7.64 1.85 3.80
CA MET A 199 8.23 3.13 4.21
C MET A 199 8.99 3.78 3.05
N PRO A 200 8.90 5.10 2.90
CA PRO A 200 8.22 6.08 3.76
C PRO A 200 6.73 6.25 3.46
N GLU A 201 6.10 5.39 2.64
CA GLU A 201 4.72 5.58 2.14
C GLU A 201 3.70 5.76 3.27
N ALA A 202 3.76 4.92 4.31
CA ALA A 202 2.86 5.00 5.46
C ALA A 202 3.05 6.30 6.28
N ALA A 203 4.30 6.69 6.52
CA ALA A 203 4.62 7.93 7.23
C ALA A 203 4.14 9.18 6.47
N LEU A 204 4.38 9.23 5.16
CA LEU A 204 3.95 10.33 4.30
C LEU A 204 2.42 10.46 4.25
N ALA A 205 1.68 9.34 4.18
CA ALA A 205 0.23 9.37 4.26
C ALA A 205 -0.23 9.94 5.61
N ARG A 206 0.43 9.54 6.71
CA ARG A 206 0.15 10.04 8.06
C ARG A 206 0.42 11.54 8.19
N GLU A 207 1.51 12.05 7.63
CA GLU A 207 1.83 13.49 7.62
C GLU A 207 0.77 14.34 6.91
N LEU A 208 0.05 13.75 5.94
CA LEU A 208 -1.07 14.40 5.25
C LEU A 208 -2.44 14.09 5.85
N ASN A 209 -2.49 13.39 7.00
CA ASN A 209 -3.70 12.93 7.66
C ASN A 209 -4.62 12.10 6.77
N ILE A 210 -4.04 11.26 5.90
CA ILE A 210 -4.79 10.34 5.05
C ILE A 210 -4.73 8.95 5.69
N PRO A 211 -5.87 8.35 6.10
CA PRO A 211 -5.95 6.96 6.52
C PRO A 211 -5.27 6.03 5.52
N TYR A 212 -4.33 5.23 6.00
CA TYR A 212 -3.50 4.34 5.19
C TYR A 212 -3.50 2.94 5.79
N ALA A 213 -3.70 1.91 4.95
CA ALA A 213 -3.53 0.52 5.30
C ALA A 213 -2.91 -0.26 4.14
N SER A 214 -2.39 -1.45 4.42
CA SER A 214 -1.69 -2.27 3.44
C SER A 214 -2.30 -3.66 3.34
N ILE A 215 -2.42 -4.17 2.12
CA ILE A 215 -2.64 -5.58 1.81
C ILE A 215 -1.29 -6.15 1.39
N CYS A 216 -0.79 -7.13 2.12
CA CYS A 216 0.46 -7.80 1.82
C CYS A 216 0.18 -9.21 1.30
N LEU A 217 0.55 -9.48 0.04
CA LEU A 217 0.58 -10.84 -0.51
C LEU A 217 1.96 -11.43 -0.26
N VAL A 218 2.04 -12.50 0.51
CA VAL A 218 3.29 -13.24 0.71
C VAL A 218 3.58 -14.04 -0.57
N VAL A 219 4.66 -13.67 -1.28
CA VAL A 219 4.98 -14.27 -2.58
C VAL A 219 6.07 -15.33 -2.50
N ASN A 220 6.84 -15.32 -1.43
CA ASN A 220 7.89 -16.32 -1.15
C ASN A 220 8.18 -16.38 0.35
N PRO A 221 8.70 -17.48 0.87
CA PRO A 221 9.40 -17.48 2.17
C PRO A 221 10.61 -16.56 2.09
N ALA A 222 10.90 -15.80 3.14
CA ALA A 222 12.10 -14.96 3.18
C ALA A 222 13.39 -15.82 3.16
N ALA A 223 14.53 -15.20 2.86
CA ALA A 223 15.79 -15.92 2.73
C ALA A 223 16.12 -16.76 3.98
N GLY A 224 16.40 -18.06 3.79
CA GLY A 224 16.66 -19.02 4.86
C GLY A 224 15.42 -19.53 5.62
N LYS A 225 14.20 -19.20 5.14
CA LYS A 225 12.95 -19.72 5.71
C LYS A 225 12.39 -20.93 4.95
N SER A 226 13.03 -21.32 3.86
CA SER A 226 12.77 -22.54 3.11
C SER A 226 14.07 -23.13 2.59
N ASP A 227 14.02 -24.39 2.13
CA ASP A 227 15.13 -25.02 1.45
C ASP A 227 15.28 -24.44 0.02
N GLY A 228 16.51 -24.15 -0.37
CA GLY A 228 16.84 -23.65 -1.72
C GLY A 228 16.89 -22.11 -1.86
N GLU A 229 17.07 -21.68 -3.10
CA GLU A 229 17.13 -20.26 -3.45
C GLU A 229 15.74 -19.73 -3.84
N ILE A 230 15.50 -18.45 -3.57
CA ILE A 230 14.28 -17.77 -3.99
C ILE A 230 14.38 -17.49 -5.49
N THR A 231 13.45 -18.01 -6.27
CA THR A 231 13.42 -17.81 -7.73
C THR A 231 12.35 -16.82 -8.14
N MET A 232 12.64 -16.02 -9.17
CA MET A 232 11.66 -15.07 -9.73
C MET A 232 10.46 -15.77 -10.37
N ASP A 233 10.62 -17.02 -10.84
CA ASP A 233 9.54 -17.78 -11.47
C ASP A 233 8.52 -18.25 -10.42
N GLU A 234 8.97 -18.70 -9.25
CA GLU A 234 8.09 -19.02 -8.11
C GLU A 234 7.33 -17.79 -7.63
N ILE A 235 8.01 -16.64 -7.48
CA ILE A 235 7.40 -15.37 -7.12
C ILE A 235 6.31 -15.01 -8.13
N ARG A 236 6.57 -15.09 -9.44
CA ARG A 236 5.60 -14.76 -10.49
C ARG A 236 4.40 -15.69 -10.47
N ALA A 237 4.61 -16.98 -10.22
CA ALA A 237 3.53 -17.96 -10.13
C ALA A 237 2.56 -17.61 -8.98
N VAL A 238 3.09 -17.29 -7.79
CA VAL A 238 2.26 -16.90 -6.63
C VAL A 238 1.57 -15.56 -6.88
N ILE A 239 2.23 -14.58 -7.49
CA ILE A 239 1.61 -13.31 -7.88
C ILE A 239 0.44 -13.56 -8.83
N GLY A 240 0.60 -14.41 -9.85
CA GLY A 240 -0.44 -14.71 -10.84
C GLY A 240 -1.74 -15.23 -10.22
N THR A 241 -1.63 -16.07 -9.19
CA THR A 241 -2.81 -16.61 -8.48
C THR A 241 -3.31 -15.69 -7.37
N GLY A 242 -2.39 -15.09 -6.60
CA GLY A 242 -2.71 -14.29 -5.41
C GLY A 242 -3.32 -12.93 -5.73
N MET A 243 -2.96 -12.31 -6.85
CA MET A 243 -3.51 -11.00 -7.22
C MET A 243 -5.01 -11.05 -7.56
N GLY A 244 -5.53 -12.19 -8.00
CA GLY A 244 -6.98 -12.41 -8.10
C GLY A 244 -7.67 -12.24 -6.74
N GLN A 245 -7.16 -12.90 -5.71
CA GLN A 245 -7.66 -12.79 -4.34
C GLN A 245 -7.56 -11.36 -3.79
N VAL A 246 -6.46 -10.65 -4.07
CA VAL A 246 -6.30 -9.24 -3.68
C VAL A 246 -7.35 -8.38 -4.35
N ARG A 247 -7.66 -8.60 -5.64
CA ARG A 247 -8.73 -7.89 -6.36
C ARG A 247 -10.10 -8.16 -5.77
N ASP A 248 -10.41 -9.42 -5.44
CA ASP A 248 -11.69 -9.79 -4.78
C ASP A 248 -11.84 -9.06 -3.44
N MET A 249 -10.78 -9.00 -2.64
CA MET A 249 -10.75 -8.27 -1.38
C MET A 249 -10.94 -6.76 -1.56
N LEU A 250 -10.28 -6.15 -2.55
CA LEU A 250 -10.46 -4.74 -2.89
C LEU A 250 -11.89 -4.47 -3.36
N GLY A 251 -12.46 -5.33 -4.20
CA GLY A 251 -13.85 -5.22 -4.67
C GLY A 251 -14.85 -5.21 -3.52
N ALA A 252 -14.69 -6.13 -2.55
CA ALA A 252 -15.53 -6.21 -1.36
C ALA A 252 -15.38 -4.98 -0.44
N LEU A 253 -14.15 -4.45 -0.30
CA LEU A 253 -13.92 -3.21 0.43
C LEU A 253 -14.67 -2.04 -0.20
N LEU A 254 -14.55 -1.88 -1.51
CA LEU A 254 -15.15 -0.76 -2.26
C LEU A 254 -16.68 -0.82 -2.24
N GLU A 255 -17.27 -2.01 -2.34
CA GLU A 255 -18.71 -2.20 -2.18
C GLU A 255 -19.21 -1.70 -0.82
N LYS A 256 -18.47 -1.96 0.26
CA LYS A 256 -18.79 -1.45 1.60
C LYS A 256 -18.76 0.08 1.66
N PHE A 257 -17.76 0.73 1.04
CA PHE A 257 -17.66 2.18 1.00
C PHE A 257 -18.75 2.84 0.13
N ALA A 258 -19.21 2.17 -0.92
CA ALA A 258 -20.31 2.65 -1.75
C ALA A 258 -21.67 2.67 -1.03
N GLN A 259 -21.82 1.87 0.04
CA GLN A 259 -23.05 1.74 0.83
C GLN A 259 -23.08 2.64 2.07
N SER A 260 -21.96 3.31 2.41
CA SER A 260 -21.80 4.17 3.59
C SER A 260 -21.96 5.65 3.23
#